data_b59c759231b965bb41cb8cf4e090b05e
#
_entry.id   b59c759231b965bb41cb8cf4e090b05e
#
_cell.length_a   1.000
_cell.length_b   1.000
_cell.length_c   1.000
_cell.angle_alpha   90.00
_cell.angle_beta   90.00
_cell.angle_gamma   90.00
#
_symmetry.space_group_name_H-M   'P 1'
#
loop_
_entity.id
_entity.type
_entity.pdbx_description
1 polymer ?
#
loop_
_entity_poly.entity_id
_entity_poly.type
_entity_poly.pdbx_seq_one_letter_code
_entity_poly.pdbx_strand_id
1 'polypeptide(L)'
;MGNRGSAAVETRTVEIGKYDGKTFPDNRVISYKYTVWNFLFKNLFEQFRRVANFYFLCMGVIAAVIPDSPVTSWATLFPLIFVVTVSAIKQGYEDYRRHKADDKINNSLVTVVRDGVAQEIRCKKVCVGDIVKVGADMDIPCDLVMLISSHPDSK
;
A
#
# COMPACT_ATOMS: atom_id res chain seq x y z
N MET A 1 -33.58 15.90 -4.01
CA MET A 1 -32.94 16.47 -2.82
C MET A 1 -32.56 15.33 -1.90
N GLY A 2 -31.33 14.84 -2.03
CA GLY A 2 -30.82 13.75 -1.21
C GLY A 2 -30.24 14.31 0.09
N ASN A 3 -30.83 13.94 1.19
CA ASN A 3 -30.37 14.24 2.54
C ASN A 3 -29.00 13.55 2.75
N ARG A 4 -27.91 14.31 2.66
CA ARG A 4 -26.60 13.84 3.16
C ARG A 4 -26.68 13.88 4.68
N GLY A 5 -27.03 12.75 5.28
CA GLY A 5 -26.90 12.58 6.71
C GLY A 5 -25.47 12.94 7.11
N SER A 6 -25.33 13.95 7.95
CA SER A 6 -24.06 14.30 8.59
C SER A 6 -23.59 13.05 9.35
N ALA A 7 -22.54 12.42 8.85
CA ALA A 7 -21.87 11.37 9.62
C ALA A 7 -21.51 12.00 10.98
N ALA A 8 -22.04 11.44 12.05
CA ALA A 8 -21.69 11.86 13.40
C ALA A 8 -20.17 11.78 13.53
N VAL A 9 -19.54 12.89 13.85
CA VAL A 9 -18.10 12.92 14.11
C VAL A 9 -17.87 12.12 15.37
N GLU A 10 -17.38 10.91 15.22
CA GLU A 10 -17.06 10.02 16.33
C GLU A 10 -15.86 10.62 17.08
N THR A 11 -16.13 11.29 18.19
CA THR A 11 -15.09 11.91 19.02
C THR A 11 -14.33 10.80 19.76
N ARG A 12 -13.04 10.72 19.54
CA ARG A 12 -12.15 9.77 20.22
C ARG A 12 -11.30 10.51 21.24
N THR A 13 -11.28 10.01 22.46
CA THR A 13 -10.45 10.56 23.53
C THR A 13 -9.19 9.70 23.67
N VAL A 14 -8.04 10.33 23.64
CA VAL A 14 -6.73 9.69 23.81
C VAL A 14 -6.06 10.25 25.05
N GLU A 15 -5.65 9.40 25.99
CA GLU A 15 -4.87 9.79 27.16
C GLU A 15 -3.38 9.88 26.78
N ILE A 16 -2.77 11.06 26.98
CA ILE A 16 -1.36 11.28 26.66
C ILE A 16 -0.47 10.53 27.66
N GLY A 17 0.52 9.79 27.13
CA GLY A 17 1.47 9.02 27.93
C GLY A 17 0.98 7.63 28.35
N LYS A 18 -0.27 7.29 28.06
CA LYS A 18 -0.82 5.95 28.28
C LYS A 18 -1.02 5.27 26.92
N TYR A 19 -0.06 4.45 26.54
CA TYR A 19 -0.12 3.75 25.27
C TYR A 19 -1.19 2.67 25.25
N ASP A 20 -2.00 2.65 24.21
CA ASP A 20 -3.04 1.63 24.00
C ASP A 20 -2.78 0.87 22.70
N GLY A 21 -2.25 -0.34 22.83
CA GLY A 21 -1.99 -1.25 21.72
C GLY A 21 -3.08 -2.26 21.42
N LYS A 22 -4.25 -2.16 22.09
CA LYS A 22 -5.33 -3.15 21.96
C LYS A 22 -6.59 -2.56 21.31
N THR A 23 -6.94 -1.33 21.66
CA THR A 23 -8.16 -0.67 21.19
C THR A 23 -7.99 -0.03 19.81
N PHE A 24 -6.77 0.39 19.49
CA PHE A 24 -6.43 1.05 18.23
C PHE A 24 -5.60 0.13 17.32
N PRO A 25 -5.69 0.31 15.99
CA PRO A 25 -4.85 -0.43 15.04
C PRO A 25 -3.36 -0.10 15.26
N ASP A 26 -2.50 -1.04 14.88
CA ASP A 26 -1.06 -0.87 14.91
C ASP A 26 -0.57 0.16 13.86
N ASN A 27 0.62 0.72 14.06
CA ASN A 27 1.24 1.69 13.17
C ASN A 27 2.00 1.03 11.99
N ARG A 28 1.52 -0.11 11.53
CA ARG A 28 2.16 -0.83 10.43
C ARG A 28 1.73 -0.27 9.09
N VAL A 29 2.71 0.18 8.29
CA VAL A 29 2.50 0.62 6.91
C VAL A 29 2.48 -0.58 5.98
N ILE A 30 1.44 -0.70 5.15
CA ILE A 30 1.27 -1.75 4.13
C ILE A 30 0.83 -1.06 2.84
N SER A 31 1.78 -0.85 1.91
CA SER A 31 1.52 -0.21 0.61
C SER A 31 1.52 -1.20 -0.55
N TYR A 32 2.02 -2.40 -0.36
CA TYR A 32 2.03 -3.43 -1.39
C TYR A 32 0.62 -3.95 -1.67
N LYS A 33 0.35 -4.19 -2.96
CA LYS A 33 -0.98 -4.53 -3.44
C LYS A 33 -1.21 -6.04 -3.52
N TYR A 34 -0.15 -6.80 -3.77
CA TYR A 34 -0.23 -8.21 -4.09
C TYR A 34 0.43 -9.09 -3.02
N THR A 35 -0.19 -10.24 -2.80
CA THR A 35 0.45 -11.37 -2.11
C THR A 35 0.99 -12.32 -3.17
N VAL A 36 2.09 -13.01 -2.91
CA VAL A 36 2.76 -13.92 -3.86
C VAL A 36 1.76 -14.87 -4.53
N TRP A 37 0.80 -15.40 -3.78
CA TRP A 37 -0.22 -16.33 -4.28
C TRP A 37 -1.31 -15.66 -5.13
N ASN A 38 -1.66 -14.40 -4.83
CA ASN A 38 -2.72 -13.68 -5.54
C ASN A 38 -2.19 -12.85 -6.71
N PHE A 39 -0.86 -12.68 -6.80
CA PHE A 39 -0.25 -11.84 -7.82
C PHE A 39 -0.66 -12.26 -9.22
N LEU A 40 -0.49 -13.55 -9.55
CA LEU A 40 -0.75 -14.03 -10.91
C LEU A 40 -2.22 -13.82 -11.33
N PHE A 41 -3.16 -14.24 -10.47
CA PHE A 41 -4.58 -14.15 -10.79
C PHE A 41 -5.09 -12.70 -10.86
N LYS A 42 -4.73 -11.88 -9.88
CA LYS A 42 -5.12 -10.46 -9.87
C LYS A 42 -4.49 -9.68 -11.02
N ASN A 43 -3.19 -9.92 -11.29
CA ASN A 43 -2.50 -9.31 -12.40
C ASN A 43 -3.14 -9.68 -13.73
N LEU A 44 -3.38 -10.98 -13.96
CA LEU A 44 -4.01 -11.47 -15.18
C LEU A 44 -5.41 -10.87 -15.36
N PHE A 45 -6.20 -10.82 -14.30
CA PHE A 45 -7.53 -10.19 -14.34
C PHE A 45 -7.44 -8.70 -14.69
N GLU A 46 -6.51 -7.95 -14.09
CA GLU A 46 -6.30 -6.54 -14.42
C GLU A 46 -5.83 -6.32 -15.87
N GLN A 47 -5.00 -7.23 -16.40
CA GLN A 47 -4.58 -7.18 -17.79
C GLN A 47 -5.74 -7.40 -18.77
N PHE A 48 -6.60 -8.37 -18.50
CA PHE A 48 -7.77 -8.65 -19.36
C PHE A 48 -8.96 -7.70 -19.13
N ARG A 49 -8.95 -6.92 -18.07
CA ARG A 49 -9.88 -5.78 -17.92
C ARG A 49 -9.60 -4.66 -18.92
N ARG A 50 -8.41 -4.61 -19.52
CA ARG A 50 -8.11 -3.69 -20.62
C ARG A 50 -8.77 -4.19 -21.90
N VAL A 51 -9.63 -3.37 -22.50
CA VAL A 51 -10.41 -3.72 -23.68
C VAL A 51 -9.55 -4.24 -24.82
N ALA A 52 -8.40 -3.62 -25.07
CA ALA A 52 -7.47 -4.05 -26.13
C ALA A 52 -6.95 -5.49 -25.90
N ASN A 53 -6.51 -5.82 -24.69
CA ASN A 53 -5.99 -7.15 -24.39
C ASN A 53 -7.10 -8.21 -24.49
N PHE A 54 -8.30 -7.87 -24.03
CA PHE A 54 -9.47 -8.75 -24.16
C PHE A 54 -9.85 -8.98 -25.62
N TYR A 55 -9.85 -7.92 -26.44
CA TYR A 55 -10.10 -8.02 -27.87
C TYR A 55 -9.12 -8.96 -28.57
N PHE A 56 -7.80 -8.79 -28.33
CA PHE A 56 -6.79 -9.67 -28.94
C PHE A 56 -6.90 -11.12 -28.45
N LEU A 57 -7.31 -11.34 -27.20
CA LEU A 57 -7.59 -12.68 -26.70
C LEU A 57 -8.75 -13.31 -27.46
N CYS A 58 -9.88 -12.61 -27.61
CA CYS A 58 -11.03 -13.10 -28.35
C CYS A 58 -10.69 -13.41 -29.82
N MET A 59 -9.99 -12.50 -30.48
CA MET A 59 -9.53 -12.70 -31.87
C MET A 59 -8.59 -13.91 -32.01
N GLY A 60 -7.66 -14.08 -31.06
CA GLY A 60 -6.75 -15.22 -31.06
C GLY A 60 -7.47 -16.56 -30.86
N VAL A 61 -8.48 -16.60 -29.98
CA VAL A 61 -9.30 -17.78 -29.74
C VAL A 61 -10.15 -18.10 -30.97
N ILE A 62 -10.81 -17.10 -31.58
CA ILE A 62 -11.60 -17.28 -32.81
C ILE A 62 -10.72 -17.81 -33.94
N ALA A 63 -9.53 -17.25 -34.13
CA ALA A 63 -8.59 -17.69 -35.15
C ALA A 63 -8.05 -19.11 -34.91
N ALA A 64 -8.04 -19.58 -33.66
CA ALA A 64 -7.65 -20.95 -33.31
C ALA A 64 -8.76 -21.99 -33.56
N VAL A 65 -10.03 -21.57 -33.45
CA VAL A 65 -11.19 -22.46 -33.58
C VAL A 65 -11.65 -22.62 -35.02
N ILE A 66 -11.50 -21.56 -35.83
CA ILE A 66 -11.94 -21.58 -37.22
C ILE A 66 -10.84 -22.19 -38.11
N PRO A 67 -11.08 -23.36 -38.75
CA PRO A 67 -10.16 -23.91 -39.74
C PRO A 67 -10.12 -22.95 -40.96
N ASP A 68 -8.95 -22.78 -41.55
CA ASP A 68 -8.69 -21.90 -42.69
C ASP A 68 -8.88 -20.39 -42.40
N SER A 69 -8.69 -19.99 -41.14
CA SER A 69 -8.67 -18.56 -40.77
C SER A 69 -7.56 -17.83 -41.51
N PRO A 70 -7.87 -16.67 -42.13
CA PRO A 70 -6.84 -15.84 -42.82
C PRO A 70 -5.80 -15.27 -41.86
N VAL A 71 -6.08 -15.28 -40.57
CA VAL A 71 -5.19 -14.78 -39.52
C VAL A 71 -4.65 -15.96 -38.72
N THR A 72 -3.35 -16.12 -38.70
CA THR A 72 -2.70 -17.14 -37.87
C THR A 72 -2.87 -16.80 -36.38
N SER A 73 -3.38 -17.72 -35.57
CA SER A 73 -3.59 -17.54 -34.12
C SER A 73 -2.34 -17.05 -33.40
N TRP A 74 -1.16 -17.54 -33.81
CA TRP A 74 0.12 -17.11 -33.23
C TRP A 74 0.46 -15.65 -33.50
N ALA A 75 0.12 -15.12 -34.68
CA ALA A 75 0.34 -13.73 -35.02
C ALA A 75 -0.46 -12.77 -34.11
N THR A 76 -1.62 -13.22 -33.61
CA THR A 76 -2.46 -12.44 -32.70
C THR A 76 -2.09 -12.64 -31.24
N LEU A 77 -1.78 -13.88 -30.85
CA LEU A 77 -1.51 -14.22 -29.45
C LEU A 77 -0.10 -13.83 -29.00
N PHE A 78 0.89 -13.89 -29.89
CA PHE A 78 2.28 -13.56 -29.53
C PHE A 78 2.46 -12.14 -28.99
N PRO A 79 1.98 -11.07 -29.67
CA PRO A 79 2.03 -9.71 -29.12
C PRO A 79 1.28 -9.57 -27.80
N LEU A 80 0.14 -10.26 -27.64
CA LEU A 80 -0.64 -10.25 -26.41
C LEU A 80 0.16 -10.86 -25.25
N ILE A 81 0.72 -12.06 -25.44
CA ILE A 81 1.56 -12.74 -24.44
C ILE A 81 2.76 -11.85 -24.07
N PHE A 82 3.41 -11.24 -25.06
CA PHE A 82 4.54 -10.35 -24.83
C PHE A 82 4.15 -9.15 -23.95
N VAL A 83 3.09 -8.43 -24.29
CA VAL A 83 2.61 -7.25 -23.53
C VAL A 83 2.18 -7.63 -22.12
N VAL A 84 1.45 -8.76 -21.96
CA VAL A 84 1.02 -9.26 -20.65
C VAL A 84 2.23 -9.62 -19.79
N THR A 85 3.24 -10.29 -20.36
CA THR A 85 4.45 -10.69 -19.64
C THR A 85 5.26 -9.49 -19.19
N VAL A 86 5.52 -8.52 -20.08
CA VAL A 86 6.25 -7.29 -19.73
C VAL A 86 5.52 -6.50 -18.65
N SER A 87 4.19 -6.39 -18.76
CA SER A 87 3.37 -5.71 -17.76
C SER A 87 3.39 -6.42 -16.41
N ALA A 88 3.38 -7.76 -16.41
CA ALA A 88 3.47 -8.55 -15.19
C ALA A 88 4.83 -8.38 -14.49
N ILE A 89 5.92 -8.41 -15.25
CA ILE A 89 7.28 -8.19 -14.70
C ILE A 89 7.37 -6.78 -14.09
N LYS A 90 6.89 -5.75 -14.80
CA LYS A 90 6.88 -4.38 -14.29
C LYS A 90 6.10 -4.26 -12.99
N GLN A 91 4.88 -4.77 -12.93
CA GLN A 91 4.04 -4.71 -11.74
C GLN A 91 4.63 -5.49 -10.57
N GLY A 92 5.21 -6.67 -10.83
CA GLY A 92 5.91 -7.46 -9.81
C GLY A 92 7.12 -6.73 -9.23
N TYR A 93 7.90 -6.05 -10.09
CA TYR A 93 9.04 -5.26 -9.63
C TYR A 93 8.62 -4.03 -8.81
N GLU A 94 7.57 -3.33 -9.23
CA GLU A 94 7.01 -2.20 -8.47
C GLU A 94 6.49 -2.63 -7.09
N ASP A 95 5.77 -3.75 -7.03
CA ASP A 95 5.22 -4.29 -5.78
C ASP A 95 6.34 -4.77 -4.84
N TYR A 96 7.37 -5.42 -5.36
CA TYR A 96 8.57 -5.77 -4.59
C TYR A 96 9.27 -4.54 -4.00
N ARG A 97 9.40 -3.47 -4.78
CA ARG A 97 9.98 -2.20 -4.27
C ARG A 97 9.15 -1.60 -3.16
N ARG A 98 7.82 -1.62 -3.28
CA ARG A 98 6.90 -1.16 -2.22
C ARG A 98 7.07 -1.98 -0.96
N HIS A 99 7.09 -3.31 -1.08
CA HIS A 99 7.30 -4.20 0.06
C HIS A 99 8.62 -3.89 0.80
N LYS A 100 9.70 -3.67 0.05
CA LYS A 100 11.00 -3.30 0.63
C LYS A 100 10.99 -1.92 1.30
N ALA A 101 10.27 -0.95 0.71
CA ALA A 101 10.10 0.38 1.30
C ALA A 101 9.28 0.32 2.61
N ASP A 102 8.16 -0.42 2.60
CA ASP A 102 7.33 -0.65 3.79
C ASP A 102 8.13 -1.31 4.91
N ASP A 103 8.94 -2.31 4.59
CA ASP A 103 9.81 -2.99 5.56
C ASP A 103 10.84 -2.03 6.18
N LYS A 104 11.42 -1.15 5.38
CA LYS A 104 12.36 -0.14 5.86
C LYS A 104 11.67 0.81 6.85
N ILE A 105 10.48 1.32 6.52
CA ILE A 105 9.71 2.22 7.38
C ILE A 105 9.27 1.50 8.66
N ASN A 106 8.67 0.33 8.53
CA ASN A 106 8.15 -0.43 9.66
C ASN A 106 9.23 -0.85 10.68
N ASN A 107 10.47 -1.05 10.22
CA ASN A 107 11.59 -1.44 11.07
C ASN A 107 12.50 -0.27 11.45
N SER A 108 12.23 0.97 11.01
CA SER A 108 12.96 2.15 11.48
C SER A 108 12.81 2.32 12.98
N LEU A 109 13.85 2.81 13.63
CA LEU A 109 13.86 3.07 15.08
C LEU A 109 13.28 4.44 15.37
N VAL A 110 12.41 4.49 16.35
CA VAL A 110 11.74 5.70 16.82
C VAL A 110 11.91 5.81 18.32
N THR A 111 12.28 6.98 18.80
CA THR A 111 12.40 7.25 20.24
C THR A 111 11.03 7.61 20.81
N VAL A 112 10.53 6.80 21.72
CA VAL A 112 9.30 7.08 22.47
C VAL A 112 9.58 7.24 23.94
N VAL A 113 8.76 8.01 24.64
CA VAL A 113 8.83 8.16 26.08
C VAL A 113 7.64 7.43 26.69
N ARG A 114 7.91 6.34 27.42
CA ARG A 114 6.92 5.57 28.18
C ARG A 114 7.33 5.55 29.65
N ASP A 115 6.39 5.81 30.53
CA ASP A 115 6.64 5.85 31.98
C ASP A 115 7.81 6.77 32.38
N GLY A 116 7.99 7.88 31.66
CA GLY A 116 9.08 8.83 31.91
C GLY A 116 10.46 8.40 31.38
N VAL A 117 10.57 7.23 30.76
CA VAL A 117 11.82 6.71 30.21
C VAL A 117 11.80 6.75 28.70
N ALA A 118 12.86 7.35 28.12
CA ALA A 118 13.06 7.34 26.66
C ALA A 118 13.58 5.97 26.21
N GLN A 119 12.92 5.34 25.26
CA GLN A 119 13.31 4.04 24.70
C GLN A 119 13.17 4.04 23.19
N GLU A 120 14.03 3.29 22.51
CA GLU A 120 13.95 3.11 21.06
C GLU A 120 13.11 1.88 20.75
N ILE A 121 12.08 2.07 19.93
CA ILE A 121 11.22 0.99 19.45
C ILE A 121 11.12 1.05 17.92
N ARG A 122 10.68 -0.05 17.30
CA ARG A 122 10.40 -0.06 15.86
C ARG A 122 9.14 0.74 15.57
N CYS A 123 9.14 1.51 14.46
CA CYS A 123 8.03 2.35 14.03
C CYS A 123 6.67 1.61 14.06
N LYS A 124 6.62 0.37 13.59
CA LYS A 124 5.40 -0.48 13.64
C LYS A 124 4.87 -0.79 15.04
N LYS A 125 5.65 -0.54 16.09
CA LYS A 125 5.25 -0.79 17.49
C LYS A 125 4.85 0.49 18.24
N VAL A 126 4.85 1.62 17.57
CA VAL A 126 4.30 2.87 18.12
C VAL A 126 2.79 2.71 18.24
N CYS A 127 2.26 3.05 19.40
CA CYS A 127 0.85 2.95 19.72
C CYS A 127 0.22 4.32 19.93
N VAL A 128 -1.09 4.38 19.83
CA VAL A 128 -1.84 5.60 20.16
C VAL A 128 -1.64 5.91 21.65
N GLY A 129 -1.37 7.19 21.97
CA GLY A 129 -1.04 7.66 23.33
C GLY A 129 0.46 7.71 23.63
N ASP A 130 1.32 7.13 22.81
CA ASP A 130 2.77 7.26 22.96
C ASP A 130 3.24 8.71 22.77
N ILE A 131 4.21 9.14 23.57
CA ILE A 131 4.91 10.39 23.38
C ILE A 131 6.15 10.10 22.53
N VAL A 132 6.20 10.66 21.34
CA VAL A 132 7.27 10.44 20.36
C VAL A 132 8.22 11.64 20.34
N LYS A 133 9.53 11.39 20.43
CA LYS A 133 10.56 12.40 20.24
C LYS A 133 11.04 12.37 18.79
N VAL A 134 10.79 13.42 18.05
CA VAL A 134 11.26 13.61 16.69
C VAL A 134 12.39 14.62 16.67
N GLY A 135 13.54 14.26 16.10
CA GLY A 135 14.68 15.16 15.91
C GLY A 135 14.58 15.97 14.62
N ALA A 136 15.50 16.92 14.45
CA ALA A 136 15.64 17.64 13.19
C ALA A 136 15.99 16.65 12.07
N ASP A 137 15.44 16.88 10.87
CA ASP A 137 15.65 16.07 9.66
C ASP A 137 15.25 14.57 9.77
N MET A 138 14.44 14.22 10.79
CA MET A 138 13.88 12.88 10.92
C MET A 138 12.51 12.78 10.27
N ASP A 139 12.24 11.62 9.64
CA ASP A 139 10.92 11.29 9.12
C ASP A 139 9.91 11.17 10.27
N ILE A 140 8.71 11.70 10.06
CA ILE A 140 7.60 11.58 11.01
C ILE A 140 7.04 10.16 10.94
N PRO A 141 7.08 9.38 12.04
CA PRO A 141 6.77 7.94 12.00
C PRO A 141 5.27 7.63 11.91
N CYS A 142 4.40 8.57 12.26
CA CYS A 142 2.94 8.43 12.29
C CYS A 142 2.28 9.81 12.35
N ASP A 143 0.96 9.85 12.37
CA ASP A 143 0.22 11.08 12.64
C ASP A 143 0.49 11.53 14.08
N LEU A 144 1.03 12.75 14.24
CA LEU A 144 1.43 13.31 15.53
C LEU A 144 0.74 14.63 15.82
N VAL A 145 0.45 14.84 17.10
CA VAL A 145 0.06 16.16 17.63
C VAL A 145 1.26 16.75 18.36
N MET A 146 1.70 17.92 17.94
CA MET A 146 2.82 18.60 18.57
C MET A 146 2.44 19.06 19.98
N LEU A 147 3.16 18.59 20.96
CA LEU A 147 2.98 18.98 22.37
C LEU A 147 3.98 20.07 22.76
N ILE A 148 5.25 19.90 22.40
CA ILE A 148 6.35 20.80 22.78
C ILE A 148 7.31 20.88 21.60
N SER A 149 7.81 22.08 21.32
CA SER A 149 8.90 22.32 20.37
C SER A 149 10.10 22.90 21.07
N SER A 150 11.31 22.55 20.64
CA SER A 150 12.56 23.18 21.09
C SER A 150 12.76 24.58 20.52
N HIS A 151 12.03 24.96 19.45
CA HIS A 151 12.03 26.30 18.88
C HIS A 151 10.81 27.08 19.37
N PRO A 152 11.01 28.19 20.13
CA PRO A 152 9.90 28.99 20.68
C PRO A 152 9.06 29.69 19.60
N ASP A 153 9.60 29.88 18.40
CA ASP A 153 8.95 30.61 17.30
C ASP A 153 8.19 29.71 16.29
N SER A 154 8.20 28.42 16.48
CA SER A 154 7.41 27.50 15.65
C SER A 154 5.94 27.52 16.08
N LYS A 155 5.17 28.41 15.45
CA LYS A 155 3.69 28.44 15.53
C LYS A 155 3.08 27.58 14.47
#